data_4a1f863120a408285db8b05725a93482
#
_entry.id   4a1f863120a408285db8b05725a93482
#
_cell.length_a   1.000
_cell.length_b   1.000
_cell.length_c   1.000
_cell.angle_alpha   90.00
_cell.angle_beta   90.00
_cell.angle_gamma   90.00
#
_symmetry.space_group_name_H-M   'P 1'
#
loop_
_entity.id
_entity.type
_entity.pdbx_description
1 polymer ?
#
loop_
_entity_poly.entity_id
_entity_poly.type
_entity_poly.pdbx_seq_one_letter_code
_entity_poly.pdbx_strand_id
1 'polypeptide(L)'
;MKSIVTIVTVLYMSIVFAPSLVAQVVLPKYDSFFLARKKGLLGKLGKSISTNGEYFEPIKTVDPYKKFHGKVIRTVTIMPVGFNYNLNDTTPLKNTRVVKIANSLHLNTFTSVIEKNLFFKKGERFYPLMVADNERYLREQPFLRDAVIKVVRSEYSADSVDVIVLTKDVFSLGGRFSLSSVDRVKAEIKEENFGGSGNRFALYGLYDMERNPAGGFGAEYVLRNMKGTFINWANGFKTFNNAFNSGRLEEINFYSEMEKPMVSRYTAITGAATVSYHATRNAYITDSVYSNEFRYSYTAADVWGGYNIGYKGGKKKDSENRLRHFVGVRGFYNIFKEVPLKFLQEYNFRYADINGVLLAYSLYRQNFYRTNFIYGFGRNEDVPEGLNATITSGYTNKQGVKRAYYGLEMDASKFNKKEGLFSYSIKAGGYVNNRKLQDVDLLLGVTHFTKLFKLSPTWYNRSFMGISYTQQLKTFLNEPLFLQSDFGLPFYRGAVVEGQRRTTFKVESVFFNMKKIAGFRLAPFAFTDLTIMQPFNQPSNKSKGYPALGGGLRTRNENLVFGTVELRGYFFPQAGPDMQNWKVELSTKLLFKYNSSFIRKPEFVRPN
;
A
#
# COMPACT_ATOMS: atom_id res chain seq x y z
N MET A 1 -32.68 8.94 -10.83
CA MET A 1 -31.93 9.12 -9.57
C MET A 1 -32.60 8.50 -8.35
N LYS A 2 -33.90 8.76 -8.05
CA LYS A 2 -34.57 8.18 -6.86
C LYS A 2 -34.53 6.64 -6.84
N SER A 3 -34.76 5.97 -7.97
CA SER A 3 -34.78 4.49 -8.05
C SER A 3 -33.39 3.83 -7.79
N ILE A 4 -32.30 4.46 -8.20
CA ILE A 4 -30.93 3.92 -8.01
C ILE A 4 -30.51 4.05 -6.55
N VAL A 5 -30.81 5.18 -5.91
CA VAL A 5 -30.57 5.39 -4.49
C VAL A 5 -31.36 4.39 -3.65
N THR A 6 -32.61 4.10 -4.04
CA THR A 6 -33.46 3.11 -3.36
C THR A 6 -32.90 1.70 -3.50
N ILE A 7 -32.41 1.29 -4.67
CA ILE A 7 -31.80 -0.03 -4.88
C ILE A 7 -30.50 -0.16 -4.06
N VAL A 8 -29.65 0.86 -4.04
CA VAL A 8 -28.43 0.86 -3.24
C VAL A 8 -28.74 0.82 -1.75
N THR A 9 -29.78 1.54 -1.30
CA THR A 9 -30.20 1.54 0.11
C THR A 9 -30.83 0.20 0.52
N VAL A 10 -31.62 -0.43 -0.37
CA VAL A 10 -32.23 -1.74 -0.11
C VAL A 10 -31.19 -2.86 -0.09
N LEU A 11 -30.21 -2.84 -1.02
CA LEU A 11 -29.07 -3.76 -0.99
C LEU A 11 -28.20 -3.56 0.27
N TYR A 12 -28.02 -2.32 0.68
CA TYR A 12 -27.30 -1.97 1.91
C TYR A 12 -28.03 -2.50 3.16
N MET A 13 -29.34 -2.28 3.29
CA MET A 13 -30.13 -2.81 4.40
C MET A 13 -30.16 -4.33 4.44
N SER A 14 -30.27 -5.02 3.32
CA SER A 14 -30.27 -6.49 3.29
C SER A 14 -28.90 -7.12 3.66
N ILE A 15 -27.79 -6.41 3.45
CA ILE A 15 -26.44 -6.85 3.82
C ILE A 15 -26.14 -6.56 5.30
N VAL A 16 -26.67 -5.46 5.84
CA VAL A 16 -26.41 -5.01 7.23
C VAL A 16 -27.35 -5.70 8.24
N PHE A 17 -28.56 -6.07 7.84
CA PHE A 17 -29.60 -6.67 8.69
C PHE A 17 -29.77 -8.18 8.55
N ALA A 18 -28.79 -8.94 8.05
CA ALA A 18 -28.84 -10.40 8.14
C ALA A 18 -28.87 -10.83 9.60
N PRO A 19 -29.89 -11.58 10.05
CA PRO A 19 -30.03 -11.95 11.47
C PRO A 19 -28.85 -12.80 11.92
N SER A 20 -28.26 -12.42 13.06
CA SER A 20 -27.21 -13.17 13.73
C SER A 20 -27.81 -14.44 14.37
N LEU A 21 -27.79 -15.54 13.63
CA LEU A 21 -27.98 -16.88 14.22
C LEU A 21 -26.75 -17.21 15.07
N VAL A 22 -26.91 -17.09 16.39
CA VAL A 22 -25.91 -17.51 17.37
C VAL A 22 -25.96 -19.02 17.50
N ALA A 23 -25.06 -19.72 16.83
CA ALA A 23 -24.78 -21.12 17.11
C ALA A 23 -23.62 -21.19 18.12
N GLN A 24 -23.88 -21.72 19.30
CA GLN A 24 -22.84 -22.11 20.25
C GLN A 24 -21.99 -23.22 19.63
N VAL A 25 -20.70 -22.98 19.46
CA VAL A 25 -19.74 -23.94 18.92
C VAL A 25 -18.91 -24.49 20.06
N VAL A 26 -19.00 -25.78 20.28
CA VAL A 26 -18.06 -26.56 21.11
C VAL A 26 -16.71 -26.57 20.40
N LEU A 27 -15.69 -26.02 21.05
CA LEU A 27 -14.34 -25.94 20.52
C LEU A 27 -13.61 -27.29 20.65
N PRO A 28 -12.95 -27.82 19.60
CA PRO A 28 -12.11 -29.01 19.73
C PRO A 28 -10.83 -28.70 20.51
N LYS A 29 -10.34 -29.62 21.32
CA LYS A 29 -9.05 -29.60 22.02
C LYS A 29 -7.91 -29.64 20.98
N TYR A 30 -6.99 -28.69 21.03
CA TYR A 30 -5.91 -28.57 20.09
C TYR A 30 -4.59 -29.16 20.57
N ASP A 31 -3.83 -29.71 19.63
CA ASP A 31 -2.44 -30.13 19.80
C ASP A 31 -1.53 -28.95 20.11
N SER A 32 -0.62 -29.15 21.03
CA SER A 32 0.31 -28.12 21.48
C SER A 32 1.30 -27.71 20.37
N PHE A 33 1.54 -26.40 20.29
CA PHE A 33 2.55 -25.79 19.43
C PHE A 33 3.91 -26.51 19.58
N PHE A 34 4.66 -26.70 18.47
CA PHE A 34 5.89 -27.50 18.46
C PHE A 34 6.92 -27.05 19.52
N LEU A 35 6.98 -25.75 19.84
CA LEU A 35 7.81 -25.22 20.92
C LEU A 35 7.33 -25.65 22.31
N ALA A 36 6.05 -25.94 22.50
CA ALA A 36 5.51 -26.41 23.78
C ALA A 36 6.01 -27.80 24.17
N ARG A 37 6.50 -28.59 23.21
CA ARG A 37 7.11 -29.90 23.42
C ARG A 37 8.59 -29.82 23.80
N LYS A 38 9.23 -28.65 23.69
CA LYS A 38 10.63 -28.47 24.10
C LYS A 38 10.73 -28.20 25.61
N LYS A 39 11.84 -28.68 26.23
CA LYS A 39 12.12 -28.46 27.66
C LYS A 39 12.66 -27.02 27.89
N GLY A 40 12.48 -26.48 29.08
CA GLY A 40 13.02 -25.16 29.49
C GLY A 40 12.19 -23.96 29.00
N LEU A 41 12.85 -22.84 28.81
CA LEU A 41 12.27 -21.55 28.44
C LEU A 41 11.44 -21.62 27.14
N LEU A 42 11.91 -22.39 26.16
CA LEU A 42 11.21 -22.61 24.88
C LEU A 42 9.90 -23.38 25.05
N GLY A 43 9.83 -24.34 25.99
CA GLY A 43 8.61 -25.06 26.29
C GLY A 43 7.58 -24.19 27.03
N LYS A 44 8.02 -23.33 27.94
CA LYS A 44 7.14 -22.35 28.62
C LYS A 44 6.57 -21.34 27.63
N LEU A 45 7.39 -20.87 26.70
CA LEU A 45 6.98 -20.00 25.57
C LEU A 45 5.99 -20.71 24.66
N GLY A 46 6.30 -21.93 24.24
CA GLY A 46 5.41 -22.73 23.41
C GLY A 46 4.02 -22.86 24.03
N LYS A 47 3.94 -23.16 25.33
CA LYS A 47 2.68 -23.23 26.06
C LYS A 47 1.95 -21.89 26.15
N SER A 48 2.66 -20.75 26.24
CA SER A 48 2.05 -19.42 26.24
C SER A 48 1.53 -18.98 24.86
N ILE A 49 2.03 -19.59 23.80
CA ILE A 49 1.63 -19.32 22.39
C ILE A 49 0.50 -20.27 21.96
N SER A 50 0.46 -21.48 22.52
CA SER A 50 -0.48 -22.54 22.10
C SER A 50 -1.88 -22.41 22.70
N THR A 51 -2.08 -21.53 23.66
CA THR A 51 -3.41 -21.21 24.14
C THR A 51 -4.15 -20.34 23.15
N ASN A 52 -5.14 -20.89 22.52
CA ASN A 52 -6.28 -20.30 21.86
C ASN A 52 -6.34 -20.47 20.34
N GLY A 53 -7.48 -21.01 19.93
CA GLY A 53 -7.96 -21.08 18.58
C GLY A 53 -7.91 -19.76 17.83
N GLU A 54 -8.32 -19.73 16.58
CA GLU A 54 -8.29 -18.58 15.67
C GLU A 54 -8.89 -17.32 16.31
N TYR A 55 -8.01 -16.52 16.95
CA TYR A 55 -8.40 -15.32 17.66
C TYR A 55 -8.27 -14.15 16.69
N PHE A 56 -9.40 -13.68 16.17
CA PHE A 56 -9.46 -12.56 15.22
C PHE A 56 -9.80 -11.22 15.87
N GLU A 57 -9.77 -11.15 17.21
CA GLU A 57 -9.99 -9.86 17.86
C GLU A 57 -8.80 -8.93 17.66
N PRO A 58 -9.07 -7.70 17.23
CA PRO A 58 -8.03 -6.70 17.09
C PRO A 58 -7.43 -6.32 18.45
N ILE A 59 -6.09 -6.27 18.52
CA ILE A 59 -5.35 -5.87 19.71
C ILE A 59 -4.42 -4.70 19.37
N LYS A 60 -4.26 -3.76 20.31
CA LYS A 60 -3.20 -2.74 20.14
C LYS A 60 -1.85 -3.40 20.16
N THR A 61 -0.99 -3.06 19.19
CA THR A 61 0.32 -3.69 19.02
C THR A 61 1.24 -3.51 20.23
N VAL A 62 1.06 -2.45 21.00
CA VAL A 62 1.86 -2.13 22.19
C VAL A 62 1.38 -2.84 23.46
N ASP A 63 0.11 -3.27 23.55
CA ASP A 63 -0.46 -3.79 24.78
C ASP A 63 0.30 -4.98 25.38
N PRO A 64 0.79 -5.96 24.60
CA PRO A 64 1.55 -7.09 25.14
C PRO A 64 2.85 -6.69 25.83
N TYR A 65 3.38 -5.51 25.52
CA TYR A 65 4.70 -5.04 25.94
C TYR A 65 4.68 -4.09 27.14
N LYS A 66 3.54 -3.46 27.44
CA LYS A 66 3.43 -2.39 28.46
C LYS A 66 3.98 -2.79 29.82
N LYS A 67 3.75 -4.02 30.26
CA LYS A 67 4.19 -4.55 31.56
C LYS A 67 5.71 -4.70 31.73
N PHE A 68 6.48 -4.55 30.63
CA PHE A 68 7.94 -4.70 30.64
C PHE A 68 8.68 -3.38 30.53
N HIS A 69 7.97 -2.25 30.56
CA HIS A 69 8.56 -0.92 30.41
C HIS A 69 9.73 -0.68 31.39
N GLY A 70 10.85 -0.19 30.86
CA GLY A 70 12.03 0.20 31.63
C GLY A 70 12.96 -0.94 32.08
N LYS A 71 12.55 -2.21 31.95
CA LYS A 71 13.40 -3.36 32.25
C LYS A 71 14.60 -3.45 31.32
N VAL A 72 15.69 -4.07 31.75
CA VAL A 72 16.90 -4.24 30.92
C VAL A 72 16.75 -5.47 30.05
N ILE A 73 17.08 -5.35 28.77
CA ILE A 73 17.13 -6.46 27.82
C ILE A 73 18.38 -7.28 28.09
N ARG A 74 18.23 -8.46 28.71
CA ARG A 74 19.33 -9.34 29.04
C ARG A 74 19.85 -10.12 27.84
N THR A 75 18.92 -10.70 27.07
CA THR A 75 19.24 -11.47 25.86
C THR A 75 18.32 -11.09 24.73
N VAL A 76 18.83 -11.19 23.50
CA VAL A 76 18.04 -11.12 22.27
C VAL A 76 18.34 -12.39 21.50
N THR A 77 17.31 -13.23 21.31
CA THR A 77 17.43 -14.49 20.57
C THR A 77 16.57 -14.43 19.33
N ILE A 78 17.17 -14.61 18.16
CA ILE A 78 16.48 -14.65 16.88
C ILE A 78 16.24 -16.10 16.50
N MET A 79 14.99 -16.46 16.21
CA MET A 79 14.59 -17.81 15.88
C MET A 79 13.79 -17.84 14.58
N PRO A 80 14.40 -18.26 13.47
CA PRO A 80 13.66 -18.50 12.25
C PRO A 80 12.76 -19.73 12.41
N VAL A 81 11.50 -19.58 12.02
CA VAL A 81 10.49 -20.66 12.05
C VAL A 81 10.31 -21.16 10.61
N GLY A 82 10.54 -22.45 10.41
CA GLY A 82 10.47 -23.08 9.09
C GLY A 82 9.09 -22.96 8.42
N PHE A 83 9.04 -23.16 7.10
CA PHE A 83 7.83 -23.03 6.27
C PHE A 83 6.65 -23.87 6.71
N ASN A 84 6.93 -25.03 7.29
CA ASN A 84 5.91 -26.01 7.65
C ASN A 84 5.06 -25.63 8.88
N TYR A 85 5.41 -24.53 9.55
CA TYR A 85 4.71 -24.08 10.75
C TYR A 85 4.18 -22.66 10.56
N ASN A 86 3.01 -22.40 11.11
CA ASN A 86 2.47 -21.05 11.16
C ASN A 86 2.69 -20.45 12.56
N LEU A 87 3.03 -19.15 12.65
CA LEU A 87 3.21 -18.51 13.96
C LEU A 87 1.90 -18.43 14.75
N ASN A 88 0.75 -18.44 14.06
CA ASN A 88 -0.58 -18.35 14.65
C ASN A 88 -1.45 -19.59 14.44
N ASP A 89 -0.98 -20.60 13.70
CA ASP A 89 -1.74 -21.80 13.34
C ASP A 89 -0.80 -23.01 13.41
N THR A 90 -1.09 -23.90 14.32
CA THR A 90 -0.25 -25.07 14.66
C THR A 90 -0.40 -26.26 13.70
N THR A 91 -1.28 -26.17 12.69
CA THR A 91 -1.44 -27.23 11.71
C THR A 91 -0.23 -27.29 10.78
N PRO A 92 0.48 -28.44 10.73
CA PRO A 92 1.55 -28.60 9.77
C PRO A 92 0.98 -28.56 8.35
N LEU A 93 1.64 -27.82 7.46
CA LEU A 93 1.27 -27.82 6.04
C LEU A 93 1.52 -29.24 5.48
N LYS A 94 0.54 -29.79 4.78
CA LYS A 94 0.72 -31.06 4.07
C LYS A 94 1.90 -30.91 3.11
N ASN A 95 2.85 -31.85 3.15
CA ASN A 95 4.00 -31.95 2.25
C ASN A 95 3.52 -32.25 0.83
N THR A 96 3.11 -31.22 0.11
CA THR A 96 2.80 -31.32 -1.33
C THR A 96 4.10 -31.24 -2.14
N ARG A 97 4.10 -31.79 -3.37
CA ARG A 97 5.26 -31.68 -4.30
C ARG A 97 5.70 -30.23 -4.48
N VAL A 98 4.75 -29.28 -4.51
CA VAL A 98 5.02 -27.82 -4.59
C VAL A 98 5.80 -27.32 -3.38
N VAL A 99 5.47 -27.77 -2.17
CA VAL A 99 6.20 -27.40 -0.93
C VAL A 99 7.61 -27.97 -0.92
N LYS A 100 7.82 -29.18 -1.46
CA LYS A 100 9.16 -29.78 -1.55
C LYS A 100 10.05 -29.01 -2.53
N ILE A 101 9.54 -28.64 -3.71
CA ILE A 101 10.26 -27.81 -4.69
C ILE A 101 10.54 -26.42 -4.10
N ALA A 102 9.56 -25.82 -3.43
CA ALA A 102 9.74 -24.53 -2.76
C ALA A 102 10.86 -24.59 -1.71
N ASN A 103 10.90 -25.64 -0.89
CA ASN A 103 11.94 -25.81 0.14
C ASN A 103 13.34 -26.03 -0.46
N SER A 104 13.46 -26.64 -1.63
CA SER A 104 14.76 -26.87 -2.28
C SER A 104 15.34 -25.62 -2.96
N LEU A 105 14.48 -24.67 -3.32
CA LEU A 105 14.86 -23.41 -3.98
C LEU A 105 14.92 -22.22 -3.01
N HIS A 106 14.46 -22.38 -1.76
CA HIS A 106 14.42 -21.29 -0.79
C HIS A 106 15.71 -21.22 0.02
N LEU A 107 16.30 -20.03 0.04
CA LEU A 107 17.35 -19.67 0.98
C LEU A 107 16.76 -18.91 2.16
N ASN A 108 16.98 -19.42 3.37
CA ASN A 108 16.56 -18.75 4.58
C ASN A 108 17.22 -17.37 4.72
N THR A 109 16.49 -16.42 5.23
CA THR A 109 17.04 -15.10 5.57
C THR A 109 18.14 -15.25 6.62
N PHE A 110 19.31 -14.67 6.39
CA PHE A 110 20.40 -14.69 7.36
C PHE A 110 19.98 -14.02 8.67
N THR A 111 20.35 -14.62 9.80
CA THR A 111 20.08 -14.07 11.13
C THR A 111 20.63 -12.64 11.28
N SER A 112 21.80 -12.37 10.68
CA SER A 112 22.41 -11.03 10.67
C SER A 112 21.56 -9.98 9.93
N VAL A 113 20.74 -10.37 8.95
CA VAL A 113 19.79 -9.47 8.28
C VAL A 113 18.68 -9.09 9.25
N ILE A 114 18.14 -10.06 9.98
CA ILE A 114 17.11 -9.78 10.99
C ILE A 114 17.68 -8.89 12.10
N GLU A 115 18.88 -9.21 12.60
CA GLU A 115 19.57 -8.44 13.63
C GLU A 115 19.76 -6.96 13.24
N LYS A 116 20.21 -6.68 12.01
CA LYS A 116 20.35 -5.32 11.47
C LYS A 116 19.01 -4.57 11.36
N ASN A 117 17.89 -5.28 11.36
CA ASN A 117 16.53 -4.72 11.31
C ASN A 117 15.90 -4.56 12.71
N LEU A 118 16.63 -4.81 13.80
CA LEU A 118 16.16 -4.57 15.16
C LEU A 118 16.44 -3.12 15.59
N PHE A 119 15.48 -2.55 16.35
CA PHE A 119 15.57 -1.19 16.90
C PHE A 119 16.15 -1.15 18.30
N PHE A 120 16.45 -2.31 18.90
CA PHE A 120 16.96 -2.47 20.24
C PHE A 120 18.08 -3.52 20.28
N LYS A 121 18.91 -3.44 21.31
CA LYS A 121 20.05 -4.34 21.52
C LYS A 121 20.08 -4.88 22.96
N LYS A 122 20.86 -5.94 23.18
CA LYS A 122 21.23 -6.44 24.50
C LYS A 122 21.84 -5.30 25.35
N GLY A 123 21.45 -5.22 26.62
CA GLY A 123 21.88 -4.20 27.57
C GLY A 123 21.06 -2.90 27.52
N GLU A 124 20.25 -2.68 26.53
CA GLU A 124 19.37 -1.49 26.45
C GLU A 124 18.11 -1.66 27.33
N ARG A 125 17.46 -0.52 27.64
CA ARG A 125 16.18 -0.51 28.33
C ARG A 125 15.04 -0.84 27.36
N PHE A 126 14.10 -1.63 27.83
CA PHE A 126 12.92 -2.04 27.08
C PHE A 126 11.89 -0.91 26.99
N TYR A 127 11.59 -0.47 25.79
CA TYR A 127 10.57 0.54 25.48
C TYR A 127 9.43 -0.09 24.67
N PRO A 128 8.21 -0.25 25.23
CA PRO A 128 7.10 -0.96 24.62
C PRO A 128 6.75 -0.48 23.20
N LEU A 129 6.66 0.84 23.00
CA LEU A 129 6.32 1.42 21.68
C LEU A 129 7.42 1.15 20.64
N MET A 130 8.68 1.15 21.02
CA MET A 130 9.81 0.86 20.12
C MET A 130 9.78 -0.61 19.67
N VAL A 131 9.50 -1.52 20.60
CA VAL A 131 9.42 -2.96 20.30
C VAL A 131 8.19 -3.25 19.43
N ALA A 132 7.05 -2.61 19.70
CA ALA A 132 5.84 -2.72 18.86
C ALA A 132 6.09 -2.20 17.44
N ASP A 133 6.75 -1.05 17.29
CA ASP A 133 7.14 -0.52 15.98
C ASP A 133 8.10 -1.46 15.26
N ASN A 134 9.04 -2.09 15.99
CA ASN A 134 9.99 -3.02 15.39
C ASN A 134 9.31 -4.32 14.92
N GLU A 135 8.40 -4.87 15.71
CA GLU A 135 7.66 -6.06 15.33
C GLU A 135 6.83 -5.80 14.06
N ARG A 136 6.17 -4.63 13.97
CA ARG A 136 5.48 -4.16 12.77
C ARG A 136 6.42 -4.03 11.58
N TYR A 137 7.55 -3.34 11.76
CA TYR A 137 8.55 -3.14 10.72
C TYR A 137 9.08 -4.46 10.14
N LEU A 138 9.36 -5.45 11.00
CA LEU A 138 9.75 -6.79 10.55
C LEU A 138 8.66 -7.46 9.72
N ARG A 139 7.36 -7.35 10.13
CA ARG A 139 6.24 -7.90 9.33
C ARG A 139 6.05 -7.21 7.99
N GLU A 140 6.47 -5.97 7.85
CA GLU A 140 6.41 -5.21 6.58
C GLU A 140 7.53 -5.59 5.61
N GLN A 141 8.56 -6.34 6.06
CA GLN A 141 9.63 -6.77 5.16
C GLN A 141 9.10 -7.76 4.13
N PRO A 142 9.36 -7.53 2.81
CA PRO A 142 8.82 -8.39 1.74
C PRO A 142 9.30 -9.83 1.78
N PHE A 143 10.48 -10.09 2.38
CA PHE A 143 11.05 -11.42 2.54
C PHE A 143 10.54 -12.17 3.78
N LEU A 144 9.79 -11.49 4.66
CA LEU A 144 9.15 -12.11 5.82
C LEU A 144 7.64 -12.24 5.58
N ARG A 145 7.12 -13.41 5.88
CA ARG A 145 5.68 -13.64 5.93
C ARG A 145 5.05 -13.05 7.18
N ASP A 146 5.73 -13.26 8.32
CA ASP A 146 5.27 -12.80 9.63
C ASP A 146 6.46 -12.69 10.60
N ALA A 147 6.32 -11.84 11.61
CA ALA A 147 7.27 -11.70 12.69
C ALA A 147 6.52 -11.43 13.99
N VAL A 148 6.99 -12.05 15.09
CA VAL A 148 6.44 -11.89 16.43
C VAL A 148 7.59 -11.74 17.42
N ILE A 149 7.54 -10.69 18.25
CA ILE A 149 8.49 -10.49 19.34
C ILE A 149 7.84 -10.94 20.63
N LYS A 150 8.45 -11.92 21.29
CA LYS A 150 8.04 -12.43 22.58
C LYS A 150 8.99 -11.94 23.66
N VAL A 151 8.42 -11.53 24.79
CA VAL A 151 9.17 -11.02 25.94
C VAL A 151 8.85 -11.87 27.16
N VAL A 152 9.89 -12.37 27.80
CA VAL A 152 9.78 -13.21 28.98
C VAL A 152 10.55 -12.54 30.11
N ARG A 153 10.02 -12.60 31.33
CA ARG A 153 10.78 -12.19 32.52
C ARG A 153 11.98 -13.09 32.69
N SER A 154 13.11 -12.49 32.97
CA SER A 154 14.32 -13.27 33.31
C SER A 154 14.10 -14.06 34.59
N GLU A 155 14.60 -15.29 34.61
CA GLU A 155 14.62 -16.11 35.84
C GLU A 155 15.73 -15.62 36.81
N TYR A 156 16.69 -14.81 36.34
CA TYR A 156 17.84 -14.36 37.10
C TYR A 156 17.66 -12.98 37.76
N SER A 157 16.71 -12.16 37.27
CA SER A 157 16.49 -10.81 37.79
C SER A 157 15.07 -10.33 37.47
N ALA A 158 14.41 -9.74 38.48
CA ALA A 158 13.09 -9.14 38.31
C ALA A 158 13.11 -7.90 37.40
N ASP A 159 14.25 -7.23 37.24
CA ASP A 159 14.41 -6.00 36.45
C ASP A 159 14.94 -6.26 35.04
N SER A 160 15.07 -7.52 34.66
CA SER A 160 15.51 -7.89 33.31
C SER A 160 14.49 -8.74 32.57
N VAL A 161 14.61 -8.70 31.22
CA VAL A 161 13.78 -9.46 30.30
C VAL A 161 14.63 -10.12 29.23
N ASP A 162 14.15 -11.27 28.77
CA ASP A 162 14.66 -11.95 27.58
C ASP A 162 13.72 -11.71 26.41
N VAL A 163 14.27 -11.32 25.28
CA VAL A 163 13.54 -11.02 24.07
C VAL A 163 13.80 -12.10 23.04
N ILE A 164 12.73 -12.68 22.50
CA ILE A 164 12.80 -13.70 21.46
C ILE A 164 12.08 -13.16 20.23
N VAL A 165 12.82 -13.04 19.13
CA VAL A 165 12.32 -12.59 17.84
C VAL A 165 12.05 -13.82 16.98
N LEU A 166 10.79 -14.13 16.77
CA LEU A 166 10.33 -15.22 15.90
C LEU A 166 10.08 -14.64 14.52
N THR A 167 10.76 -15.14 13.51
CA THR A 167 10.55 -14.73 12.12
C THR A 167 10.16 -15.92 11.27
N LYS A 168 9.27 -15.70 10.34
CA LYS A 168 8.89 -16.67 9.33
C LYS A 168 9.12 -16.08 7.95
N ASP A 169 9.97 -16.74 7.17
CA ASP A 169 10.22 -16.33 5.80
C ASP A 169 9.00 -16.58 4.90
N VAL A 170 8.89 -15.80 3.83
CA VAL A 170 8.03 -16.09 2.69
C VAL A 170 8.85 -16.87 1.65
N PHE A 171 8.21 -17.70 0.83
CA PHE A 171 8.89 -18.19 -0.37
C PHE A 171 9.15 -17.02 -1.29
N SER A 172 10.41 -16.61 -1.37
CA SER A 172 10.84 -15.30 -1.86
C SER A 172 10.90 -15.17 -3.38
N LEU A 173 11.00 -16.31 -4.09
CA LEU A 173 10.90 -16.34 -5.55
C LEU A 173 9.45 -16.15 -5.96
N GLY A 174 9.17 -15.10 -6.71
CA GLY A 174 7.86 -14.75 -7.18
C GLY A 174 7.84 -14.30 -8.63
N GLY A 175 6.66 -14.12 -9.17
CA GLY A 175 6.50 -13.59 -10.51
C GLY A 175 5.10 -13.04 -10.71
N ARG A 176 4.94 -12.29 -11.76
CA ARG A 176 3.65 -11.83 -12.27
C ARG A 176 3.57 -12.16 -13.73
N PHE A 177 2.40 -12.55 -14.14
CA PHE A 177 2.07 -12.79 -15.51
C PHE A 177 0.80 -12.04 -15.83
N SER A 178 0.79 -11.28 -16.92
CA SER A 178 -0.38 -10.54 -17.35
C SER A 178 -0.58 -10.77 -18.85
N LEU A 179 -1.73 -11.32 -19.18
CA LEU A 179 -2.25 -11.42 -20.54
C LEU A 179 -3.25 -10.28 -20.73
N SER A 180 -2.91 -9.30 -21.54
CA SER A 180 -3.82 -8.20 -21.86
C SER A 180 -4.64 -8.48 -23.12
N SER A 181 -4.12 -9.32 -24.03
CA SER A 181 -4.75 -9.92 -25.21
C SER A 181 -3.99 -11.20 -25.56
N VAL A 182 -4.46 -11.96 -26.54
CA VAL A 182 -3.75 -13.15 -27.04
C VAL A 182 -2.36 -12.77 -27.56
N ASP A 183 -2.19 -11.53 -28.02
CA ASP A 183 -1.00 -11.01 -28.70
C ASP A 183 -0.03 -10.28 -27.79
N ARG A 184 -0.39 -10.06 -26.49
CA ARG A 184 0.41 -9.28 -25.55
C ARG A 184 0.57 -9.97 -24.21
N VAL A 185 1.82 -10.29 -23.89
CA VAL A 185 2.24 -10.97 -22.66
C VAL A 185 3.26 -10.11 -21.92
N LYS A 186 3.03 -9.87 -20.63
CA LYS A 186 4.02 -9.31 -19.72
C LYS A 186 4.37 -10.33 -18.66
N ALA A 187 5.66 -10.48 -18.38
CA ALA A 187 6.18 -11.34 -17.32
C ALA A 187 7.09 -10.55 -16.38
N GLU A 188 7.00 -10.83 -15.10
CA GLU A 188 7.93 -10.38 -14.07
C GLU A 188 8.37 -11.61 -13.29
N ILE A 189 9.67 -11.81 -13.12
CA ILE A 189 10.26 -12.79 -12.21
C ILE A 189 11.07 -12.00 -11.20
N LYS A 190 10.87 -12.28 -9.92
CA LYS A 190 11.57 -11.58 -8.85
C LYS A 190 11.95 -12.50 -7.71
N GLU A 191 13.08 -12.22 -7.12
CA GLU A 191 13.55 -12.80 -5.87
C GLU A 191 13.61 -11.69 -4.80
N GLU A 192 12.79 -11.82 -3.75
CA GLU A 192 12.70 -10.81 -2.68
C GLU A 192 13.73 -11.01 -1.57
N ASN A 193 14.46 -12.12 -1.58
CA ASN A 193 15.49 -12.48 -0.60
C ASN A 193 16.74 -13.02 -1.28
N PHE A 194 17.24 -12.28 -2.26
CA PHE A 194 18.36 -12.72 -3.11
C PHE A 194 19.56 -13.15 -2.28
N GLY A 195 19.89 -14.44 -2.38
CA GLY A 195 20.97 -15.05 -1.62
C GLY A 195 20.78 -15.02 -0.09
N GLY A 196 19.56 -14.93 0.46
CA GLY A 196 19.31 -14.85 1.90
C GLY A 196 19.60 -13.47 2.52
N SER A 197 19.95 -12.48 1.69
CA SER A 197 20.41 -11.15 2.13
C SER A 197 19.27 -10.14 2.39
N GLY A 198 18.02 -10.50 2.10
CA GLY A 198 16.88 -9.58 2.14
C GLY A 198 16.82 -8.59 0.98
N ASN A 199 17.78 -8.64 0.04
CA ASN A 199 17.78 -7.80 -1.16
C ASN A 199 16.83 -8.35 -2.23
N ARG A 200 16.40 -7.46 -3.14
CA ARG A 200 15.52 -7.84 -4.25
C ARG A 200 16.26 -7.78 -5.57
N PHE A 201 16.03 -8.79 -6.39
CA PHE A 201 16.37 -8.78 -7.81
C PHE A 201 15.12 -9.10 -8.62
N ALA A 202 14.85 -8.34 -9.69
CA ALA A 202 13.71 -8.57 -10.56
C ALA A 202 14.09 -8.43 -12.04
N LEU A 203 13.51 -9.29 -12.86
CA LEU A 203 13.58 -9.26 -14.31
C LEU A 203 12.18 -9.04 -14.88
N TYR A 204 12.09 -8.24 -15.92
CA TYR A 204 10.86 -7.89 -16.62
C TYR A 204 10.96 -8.28 -18.08
N GLY A 205 9.93 -8.90 -18.61
CA GLY A 205 9.81 -9.26 -20.01
C GLY A 205 8.48 -8.79 -20.59
N LEU A 206 8.51 -8.38 -21.85
CA LEU A 206 7.33 -8.09 -22.68
C LEU A 206 7.46 -8.83 -23.98
N TYR A 207 6.37 -9.42 -24.42
CA TYR A 207 6.14 -9.82 -25.81
C TYR A 207 4.83 -9.19 -26.28
N ASP A 208 4.87 -8.46 -27.37
CA ASP A 208 3.72 -7.76 -27.94
C ASP A 208 3.85 -7.80 -29.47
N MET A 209 2.94 -8.52 -30.15
CA MET A 209 3.00 -8.73 -31.60
C MET A 209 2.79 -7.44 -32.41
N GLU A 210 2.08 -6.46 -31.85
CA GLU A 210 1.86 -5.17 -32.49
C GLU A 210 3.06 -4.21 -32.38
N ARG A 211 4.06 -4.60 -31.55
CA ARG A 211 5.24 -3.79 -31.25
C ARG A 211 6.41 -4.16 -32.15
N ASN A 212 7.19 -3.17 -32.57
CA ASN A 212 8.45 -3.41 -33.30
C ASN A 212 9.64 -2.71 -32.59
N PRO A 213 10.63 -3.46 -32.03
CA PRO A 213 10.67 -4.92 -31.91
C PRO A 213 9.62 -5.46 -30.94
N ALA A 214 9.09 -6.66 -31.19
CA ALA A 214 8.03 -7.27 -30.38
C ALA A 214 8.43 -7.52 -28.92
N GLY A 215 9.74 -7.70 -28.67
CA GLY A 215 10.28 -7.93 -27.33
C GLY A 215 10.60 -6.65 -26.57
N GLY A 216 10.40 -6.67 -25.26
CA GLY A 216 10.88 -5.67 -24.32
C GLY A 216 11.44 -6.31 -23.06
N PHE A 217 12.38 -5.66 -22.40
CA PHE A 217 13.03 -6.20 -21.20
C PHE A 217 13.33 -5.11 -20.17
N GLY A 218 13.61 -5.53 -18.95
CA GLY A 218 14.03 -4.66 -17.87
C GLY A 218 14.60 -5.44 -16.71
N ALA A 219 15.32 -4.76 -15.82
CA ALA A 219 15.82 -5.31 -14.58
C ALA A 219 15.78 -4.28 -13.47
N GLU A 220 15.69 -4.75 -12.22
CA GLU A 220 15.73 -3.94 -11.02
C GLU A 220 16.50 -4.66 -9.92
N TYR A 221 17.36 -3.95 -9.22
CA TYR A 221 18.02 -4.42 -8.02
C TYR A 221 17.78 -3.45 -6.87
N VAL A 222 17.35 -3.99 -5.72
CA VAL A 222 17.11 -3.20 -4.50
C VAL A 222 17.97 -3.74 -3.37
N LEU A 223 18.92 -2.92 -2.94
CA LEU A 223 19.75 -3.14 -1.77
C LEU A 223 19.01 -2.58 -0.55
N ARG A 224 18.54 -3.46 0.36
CA ARG A 224 17.76 -3.06 1.52
C ARG A 224 18.59 -2.91 2.77
N ASN A 225 18.24 -1.92 3.59
CA ASN A 225 18.85 -1.66 4.88
C ASN A 225 20.38 -1.72 4.84
N MET A 226 20.99 -0.92 3.96
CA MET A 226 22.44 -0.87 3.74
C MET A 226 23.18 -0.73 5.06
N LYS A 227 23.99 -1.75 5.40
CA LYS A 227 24.81 -1.79 6.63
C LYS A 227 24.04 -1.48 7.92
N GLY A 228 22.71 -1.70 7.98
CA GLY A 228 21.90 -1.42 9.18
C GLY A 228 21.49 0.05 9.35
N THR A 229 21.63 0.88 8.33
CA THR A 229 21.27 2.32 8.35
C THR A 229 19.82 2.60 8.04
N PHE A 230 19.04 1.57 7.67
CA PHE A 230 17.67 1.64 7.13
C PHE A 230 17.58 2.41 5.81
N ILE A 231 18.69 2.58 5.10
CA ILE A 231 18.69 3.13 3.73
C ILE A 231 18.51 1.98 2.75
N ASN A 232 17.54 2.15 1.86
CA ASN A 232 17.32 1.29 0.71
C ASN A 232 17.86 1.99 -0.54
N TRP A 233 18.46 1.25 -1.46
CA TRP A 233 18.94 1.76 -2.72
C TRP A 233 18.41 0.89 -3.87
N ALA A 234 17.57 1.45 -4.70
CA ALA A 234 16.98 0.81 -5.86
C ALA A 234 17.58 1.37 -7.16
N ASN A 235 17.93 0.49 -8.08
CA ASN A 235 18.37 0.83 -9.42
C ASN A 235 17.59 -0.02 -10.41
N GLY A 236 17.11 0.59 -11.47
CA GLY A 236 16.33 -0.14 -12.44
C GLY A 236 16.32 0.50 -13.81
N PHE A 237 16.07 -0.34 -14.80
CA PHE A 237 15.78 0.09 -16.15
C PHE A 237 14.66 -0.77 -16.75
N LYS A 238 13.91 -0.21 -17.67
CA LYS A 238 12.86 -0.90 -18.40
C LYS A 238 12.64 -0.25 -19.77
N THR A 239 12.45 -1.08 -20.79
CA THR A 239 12.29 -0.63 -22.18
C THR A 239 10.84 -0.59 -22.65
N PHE A 240 9.86 -0.75 -21.73
CA PHE A 240 8.45 -0.87 -22.07
C PHE A 240 7.50 -0.36 -20.96
N ASN A 241 7.61 0.90 -20.60
CA ASN A 241 6.60 1.53 -19.75
C ASN A 241 5.47 2.12 -20.59
N ASN A 242 4.34 2.39 -19.94
CA ASN A 242 3.23 3.09 -20.59
C ASN A 242 3.61 4.54 -20.86
N ALA A 243 3.59 4.95 -22.13
CA ALA A 243 3.76 6.34 -22.51
C ALA A 243 2.52 7.18 -22.14
N PHE A 244 2.72 8.49 -21.89
CA PHE A 244 1.70 9.38 -21.30
C PHE A 244 0.38 9.43 -22.07
N ASN A 245 0.42 9.81 -23.36
CA ASN A 245 -0.81 10.05 -24.12
C ASN A 245 -1.34 8.80 -24.80
N SER A 246 -0.46 7.91 -25.22
CA SER A 246 -0.86 6.72 -25.97
C SER A 246 -1.23 5.54 -25.06
N GLY A 247 -0.68 5.48 -23.84
CA GLY A 247 -0.75 4.29 -23.00
C GLY A 247 -0.02 3.08 -23.58
N ARG A 248 0.67 3.24 -24.74
CA ARG A 248 1.43 2.17 -25.41
C ARG A 248 2.73 1.89 -24.65
N LEU A 249 3.23 0.67 -24.80
CA LEU A 249 4.43 0.17 -24.10
C LEU A 249 5.71 0.57 -24.86
N GLU A 250 5.96 1.86 -24.97
CA GLU A 250 7.04 2.44 -25.78
C GLU A 250 7.97 3.39 -25.01
N GLU A 251 7.73 3.62 -23.70
CA GLU A 251 8.63 4.41 -22.87
C GLU A 251 9.74 3.55 -22.29
N ILE A 252 10.97 4.04 -22.42
CA ILE A 252 12.19 3.54 -21.81
C ILE A 252 12.47 4.39 -20.58
N ASN A 253 12.83 3.78 -19.47
CA ASN A 253 13.30 4.51 -18.30
C ASN A 253 14.53 3.89 -17.66
N PHE A 254 15.35 4.74 -17.04
CA PHE A 254 16.43 4.40 -16.12
C PHE A 254 16.21 5.21 -14.85
N TYR A 255 16.39 4.60 -13.69
CA TYR A 255 16.30 5.30 -12.42
C TYR A 255 17.24 4.77 -11.35
N SER A 256 17.61 5.65 -10.43
CA SER A 256 18.27 5.34 -9.19
C SER A 256 17.56 6.08 -8.06
N GLU A 257 17.21 5.37 -7.00
CA GLU A 257 16.51 5.89 -5.84
C GLU A 257 17.17 5.42 -4.55
N MET A 258 17.52 6.34 -3.69
CA MET A 258 17.95 6.08 -2.31
C MET A 258 16.87 6.58 -1.37
N GLU A 259 16.37 5.73 -0.47
CA GLU A 259 15.34 6.08 0.49
C GLU A 259 15.72 5.63 1.89
N LYS A 260 15.57 6.52 2.86
CA LYS A 260 15.57 6.21 4.28
C LYS A 260 14.17 6.44 4.85
N PRO A 261 13.32 5.41 4.93
CA PRO A 261 11.96 5.56 5.42
C PRO A 261 11.92 5.84 6.92
N MET A 262 10.85 6.44 7.40
CA MET A 262 10.58 6.59 8.83
C MET A 262 10.05 5.27 9.40
N VAL A 263 10.95 4.35 9.72
CA VAL A 263 10.63 2.98 10.16
C VAL A 263 10.00 2.92 11.55
N SER A 264 10.27 3.93 12.38
CA SER A 264 9.78 4.05 13.75
C SER A 264 9.53 5.50 14.10
N ARG A 265 8.64 5.74 15.06
CA ARG A 265 8.42 7.07 15.68
C ARG A 265 9.67 7.67 16.33
N TYR A 266 10.73 6.91 16.50
CA TYR A 266 12.04 7.34 17.05
C TYR A 266 13.10 7.58 15.97
N THR A 267 12.76 7.43 14.69
CA THR A 267 13.65 7.77 13.58
C THR A 267 13.83 9.29 13.53
N ALA A 268 15.09 9.74 13.63
CA ALA A 268 15.41 11.16 13.67
C ALA A 268 15.24 11.83 12.30
N ILE A 269 15.88 11.22 11.28
CA ILE A 269 15.97 11.75 9.92
C ILE A 269 15.40 10.72 8.96
N THR A 270 14.57 11.18 8.05
CA THR A 270 14.03 10.41 6.91
C THR A 270 14.19 11.22 5.64
N GLY A 271 14.17 10.58 4.48
CA GLY A 271 14.27 11.27 3.20
C GLY A 271 14.49 10.29 2.05
N ALA A 272 14.50 10.83 0.84
CA ALA A 272 14.83 10.10 -0.36
C ALA A 272 15.47 11.02 -1.41
N ALA A 273 16.24 10.40 -2.30
CA ALA A 273 16.80 11.05 -3.48
C ALA A 273 16.57 10.12 -4.67
N THR A 274 15.88 10.61 -5.70
CA THR A 274 15.58 9.88 -6.92
C THR A 274 16.07 10.68 -8.12
N VAL A 275 16.72 10.00 -9.05
CA VAL A 275 17.06 10.55 -10.37
C VAL A 275 16.58 9.57 -11.42
N SER A 276 15.94 10.06 -12.47
CA SER A 276 15.45 9.23 -13.55
C SER A 276 15.54 9.92 -14.90
N TYR A 277 15.69 9.09 -15.93
CA TYR A 277 15.60 9.48 -17.33
C TYR A 277 14.51 8.67 -18.02
N HIS A 278 13.69 9.35 -18.80
CA HIS A 278 12.59 8.78 -19.55
C HIS A 278 12.62 9.23 -20.99
N ALA A 279 12.36 8.32 -21.92
CA ALA A 279 12.24 8.60 -23.34
C ALA A 279 11.30 7.63 -24.02
N THR A 280 10.49 8.10 -24.96
CA THR A 280 9.74 7.21 -25.83
C THR A 280 10.58 6.77 -27.03
N ARG A 281 10.28 5.57 -27.53
CA ARG A 281 10.78 5.03 -28.78
C ARG A 281 9.62 4.53 -29.61
N ASN A 282 9.53 4.98 -30.87
CA ASN A 282 8.48 4.48 -31.76
C ASN A 282 8.54 2.95 -31.88
N ALA A 283 7.42 2.31 -31.60
CA ALA A 283 7.30 0.87 -31.66
C ALA A 283 5.97 0.37 -32.27
N TYR A 284 5.03 1.26 -32.62
CA TYR A 284 3.69 0.86 -33.02
C TYR A 284 3.11 1.55 -34.24
N ILE A 285 3.66 2.69 -34.65
CA ILE A 285 3.04 3.57 -35.66
C ILE A 285 4.09 4.14 -36.62
N THR A 286 3.65 4.90 -37.61
CA THR A 286 4.56 5.59 -38.54
C THR A 286 5.34 6.71 -37.81
N ASP A 287 6.58 6.95 -38.22
CA ASP A 287 7.47 7.94 -37.59
C ASP A 287 6.94 9.36 -37.63
N SER A 288 6.20 9.72 -38.69
CA SER A 288 5.57 11.03 -38.80
C SER A 288 4.52 11.25 -37.70
N VAL A 289 3.60 10.31 -37.50
CA VAL A 289 2.57 10.39 -36.45
C VAL A 289 3.23 10.32 -35.07
N TYR A 290 4.21 9.43 -34.89
CA TYR A 290 4.94 9.32 -33.63
C TYR A 290 5.61 10.65 -33.24
N SER A 291 6.35 11.27 -34.15
CA SER A 291 7.05 12.54 -33.87
C SER A 291 6.09 13.68 -33.56
N ASN A 292 4.95 13.71 -34.24
CA ASN A 292 3.94 14.75 -34.03
C ASN A 292 3.17 14.62 -32.72
N GLU A 293 2.81 13.39 -32.29
CA GLU A 293 1.85 13.17 -31.21
C GLU A 293 2.44 12.58 -29.93
N PHE A 294 3.57 11.82 -30.00
CA PHE A 294 3.96 10.93 -28.92
C PHE A 294 5.42 10.97 -28.50
N ARG A 295 6.32 11.53 -29.34
CA ARG A 295 7.75 11.57 -29.04
C ARG A 295 8.04 12.53 -27.90
N TYR A 296 8.64 12.01 -26.83
CA TYR A 296 9.15 12.84 -25.73
C TYR A 296 10.36 12.22 -25.05
N SER A 297 11.16 13.06 -24.39
CA SER A 297 12.17 12.66 -23.44
C SER A 297 12.28 13.69 -22.32
N TYR A 298 12.50 13.24 -21.09
CA TYR A 298 12.70 14.10 -19.93
C TYR A 298 13.64 13.50 -18.90
N THR A 299 14.20 14.37 -18.07
CA THR A 299 14.97 14.02 -16.89
C THR A 299 14.25 14.53 -15.65
N ALA A 300 14.15 13.71 -14.63
CA ALA A 300 13.57 14.09 -13.36
C ALA A 300 14.53 13.83 -12.21
N ALA A 301 14.57 14.77 -11.25
CA ALA A 301 15.17 14.53 -9.95
C ALA A 301 14.23 15.03 -8.84
N ASP A 302 14.21 14.29 -7.75
CA ASP A 302 13.39 14.54 -6.57
C ASP A 302 14.21 14.22 -5.33
N VAL A 303 14.55 15.22 -4.54
CA VAL A 303 15.32 15.07 -3.32
C VAL A 303 14.55 15.68 -2.16
N TRP A 304 14.32 14.90 -1.12
CA TRP A 304 13.69 15.42 0.08
C TRP A 304 14.34 14.87 1.34
N GLY A 305 14.26 15.64 2.40
CA GLY A 305 14.69 15.23 3.72
C GLY A 305 13.82 15.86 4.79
N GLY A 306 13.75 15.21 5.95
CA GLY A 306 12.97 15.73 7.05
C GLY A 306 13.48 15.25 8.41
N TYR A 307 13.09 16.02 9.42
CA TYR A 307 13.54 15.84 10.79
C TYR A 307 12.35 15.71 11.75
N ASN A 308 12.40 14.66 12.56
CA ASN A 308 11.42 14.36 13.61
C ASN A 308 11.81 15.06 14.90
N ILE A 309 11.13 16.15 15.21
CA ILE A 309 11.45 17.01 16.36
C ILE A 309 11.13 16.27 17.66
N GLY A 310 12.10 16.26 18.58
CA GLY A 310 11.94 15.65 19.90
C GLY A 310 12.00 14.12 19.93
N TYR A 311 12.54 13.48 18.89
CA TYR A 311 12.67 12.01 18.82
C TYR A 311 13.48 11.39 19.97
N LYS A 312 14.49 12.10 20.52
CA LYS A 312 15.34 11.63 21.64
C LYS A 312 14.67 11.72 23.00
N GLY A 313 13.88 12.77 23.24
CA GLY A 313 13.37 13.11 24.57
C GLY A 313 12.20 12.26 25.08
N GLY A 314 11.69 11.36 24.24
CA GLY A 314 10.43 10.66 24.50
C GLY A 314 10.52 9.26 25.05
N LYS A 315 11.66 8.56 24.91
CA LYS A 315 11.73 7.12 25.21
C LYS A 315 11.30 6.76 26.63
N LYS A 316 11.71 7.52 27.64
CA LYS A 316 11.38 7.26 29.06
C LYS A 316 9.95 7.59 29.46
N LYS A 317 9.36 8.65 28.87
CA LYS A 317 8.02 9.18 29.20
C LYS A 317 7.06 9.14 28.00
N ASP A 318 7.36 8.29 27.02
CA ASP A 318 6.56 8.27 25.80
C ASP A 318 5.19 7.63 26.02
N SER A 319 4.19 8.20 25.37
CA SER A 319 2.82 7.71 25.42
C SER A 319 2.26 7.52 24.02
N GLU A 320 1.27 6.64 23.90
CA GLU A 320 0.51 6.42 22.67
C GLU A 320 -0.18 7.70 22.17
N ASN A 321 -0.50 8.61 23.10
CA ASN A 321 -1.26 9.84 22.82
C ASN A 321 -0.39 11.05 22.49
N ARG A 322 0.93 10.91 22.51
CA ARG A 322 1.85 12.02 22.24
C ARG A 322 1.74 12.47 20.78
N LEU A 323 1.44 13.76 20.60
CA LEU A 323 1.62 14.44 19.31
C LEU A 323 3.10 14.67 19.04
N ARG A 324 3.51 14.45 17.83
CA ARG A 324 4.88 14.57 17.33
C ARG A 324 4.94 15.57 16.21
N HIS A 325 6.07 16.22 16.08
CA HIS A 325 6.32 17.28 15.13
C HIS A 325 7.35 16.82 14.11
N PHE A 326 7.09 17.12 12.84
CA PHE A 326 8.02 16.80 11.77
C PHE A 326 8.13 17.98 10.81
N VAL A 327 9.36 18.27 10.37
CA VAL A 327 9.62 19.27 9.34
C VAL A 327 10.31 18.58 8.18
N GLY A 328 9.87 18.86 6.96
CA GLY A 328 10.47 18.32 5.74
C GLY A 328 10.68 19.38 4.68
N VAL A 329 11.73 19.23 3.89
CA VAL A 329 12.02 20.03 2.72
C VAL A 329 12.20 19.13 1.51
N ARG A 330 11.73 19.56 0.34
CA ARG A 330 11.83 18.84 -0.93
C ARG A 330 12.19 19.81 -2.04
N GLY A 331 13.23 19.46 -2.81
CA GLY A 331 13.55 20.08 -4.09
C GLY A 331 13.29 19.07 -5.21
N PHE A 332 12.74 19.53 -6.30
CA PHE A 332 12.43 18.66 -7.43
C PHE A 332 12.51 19.41 -8.75
N TYR A 333 12.79 18.66 -9.81
CA TYR A 333 12.61 19.11 -11.18
C TYR A 333 12.18 17.97 -12.10
N ASN A 334 11.44 18.32 -13.14
CA ASN A 334 11.13 17.48 -14.28
C ASN A 334 11.24 18.39 -15.52
N ILE A 335 12.21 18.10 -16.38
CA ILE A 335 12.55 18.95 -17.55
C ILE A 335 12.54 18.08 -18.79
N PHE A 336 11.72 18.49 -19.74
CA PHE A 336 11.62 17.84 -21.04
C PHE A 336 12.74 18.33 -21.97
N LYS A 337 13.44 17.39 -22.59
CA LYS A 337 14.39 17.65 -23.66
C LYS A 337 13.71 17.63 -25.02
N GLU A 338 12.69 16.77 -25.15
CA GLU A 338 11.87 16.63 -26.34
C GLU A 338 10.40 16.54 -25.91
N VAL A 339 9.54 17.19 -26.67
CA VAL A 339 8.08 17.10 -26.56
C VAL A 339 7.50 16.84 -27.96
N PRO A 340 6.30 16.23 -28.08
CA PRO A 340 5.68 16.04 -29.39
C PRO A 340 5.53 17.37 -30.13
N LEU A 341 5.77 17.36 -31.45
CA LEU A 341 5.78 18.60 -32.28
C LEU A 341 4.50 19.42 -32.13
N LYS A 342 3.35 18.76 -31.99
CA LYS A 342 2.05 19.39 -31.73
C LYS A 342 2.07 20.30 -30.50
N PHE A 343 2.82 19.95 -29.45
CA PHE A 343 2.86 20.69 -28.17
C PHE A 343 4.04 21.67 -28.05
N LEU A 344 4.77 21.92 -29.14
CA LEU A 344 5.77 23.00 -29.16
C LEU A 344 5.13 24.39 -29.09
N GLN A 345 3.91 24.53 -29.62
CA GLN A 345 3.18 25.81 -29.68
C GLN A 345 1.91 25.79 -28.79
N GLU A 346 1.43 24.62 -28.42
CA GLU A 346 0.23 24.43 -27.59
C GLU A 346 0.62 23.90 -26.20
N TYR A 347 0.09 24.53 -25.14
CA TYR A 347 0.33 24.06 -23.78
C TYR A 347 -0.34 22.72 -23.52
N ASN A 348 0.45 21.77 -22.98
CA ASN A 348 -0.08 20.51 -22.46
C ASN A 348 0.51 20.24 -21.06
N PHE A 349 -0.34 20.09 -20.06
CA PHE A 349 0.05 19.90 -18.66
C PHE A 349 0.96 18.68 -18.42
N ARG A 350 0.90 17.66 -19.30
CA ARG A 350 1.70 16.42 -19.21
C ARG A 350 3.13 16.62 -19.64
N TYR A 351 3.38 17.52 -20.57
CA TYR A 351 4.70 17.82 -21.15
C TYR A 351 5.32 19.11 -20.60
N ALA A 352 4.73 19.66 -19.55
CA ALA A 352 5.19 20.91 -18.96
C ALA A 352 6.39 20.71 -18.05
N ASP A 353 7.44 21.47 -18.27
CA ASP A 353 8.56 21.58 -17.33
C ASP A 353 8.08 22.07 -15.97
N ILE A 354 8.58 21.45 -14.92
CA ILE A 354 8.32 21.89 -13.56
C ILE A 354 9.55 21.73 -12.68
N ASN A 355 9.84 22.76 -11.91
CA ASN A 355 10.81 22.69 -10.82
C ASN A 355 10.32 23.50 -9.63
N GLY A 356 10.84 23.22 -8.45
CA GLY A 356 10.43 23.92 -7.25
C GLY A 356 11.00 23.37 -5.95
N VAL A 357 10.65 24.10 -4.89
CA VAL A 357 10.98 23.72 -3.52
C VAL A 357 9.71 23.75 -2.68
N LEU A 358 9.49 22.70 -1.87
CA LEU A 358 8.41 22.60 -0.90
C LEU A 358 8.97 22.47 0.50
N LEU A 359 8.33 23.14 1.46
CA LEU A 359 8.55 23.01 2.89
C LEU A 359 7.26 22.49 3.51
N ALA A 360 7.34 21.48 4.37
CA ALA A 360 6.18 20.94 5.07
C ALA A 360 6.42 20.87 6.57
N TYR A 361 5.38 21.18 7.33
CA TYR A 361 5.32 20.94 8.77
C TYR A 361 4.15 20.01 9.07
N SER A 362 4.44 18.92 9.78
CA SER A 362 3.45 17.91 10.11
C SER A 362 3.33 17.71 11.62
N LEU A 363 2.09 17.62 12.07
CA LEU A 363 1.70 17.14 13.39
C LEU A 363 1.13 15.74 13.24
N TYR A 364 1.71 14.76 13.93
CA TYR A 364 1.23 13.40 13.81
C TYR A 364 1.18 12.64 15.13
N ARG A 365 0.24 11.73 15.22
CA ARG A 365 0.11 10.70 16.24
C ARG A 365 -0.37 9.44 15.56
N GLN A 366 0.37 8.35 15.64
CA GLN A 366 0.00 7.11 14.98
C GLN A 366 0.29 5.91 15.88
N ASN A 367 -0.72 5.12 16.12
CA ASN A 367 -0.69 3.84 16.79
C ASN A 367 -1.18 2.75 15.83
N PHE A 368 -1.07 1.50 16.22
CA PHE A 368 -1.46 0.40 15.38
C PHE A 368 -2.27 -0.63 16.15
N TYR A 369 -3.26 -1.20 15.45
CA TYR A 369 -3.98 -2.39 15.86
C TYR A 369 -3.59 -3.56 14.97
N ARG A 370 -3.26 -4.69 15.58
CA ARG A 370 -3.07 -5.95 14.88
C ARG A 370 -4.42 -6.61 14.67
N THR A 371 -4.73 -6.97 13.44
CA THR A 371 -5.95 -7.68 13.05
C THR A 371 -5.64 -8.60 11.86
N ASN A 372 -6.66 -9.22 11.27
CA ASN A 372 -6.54 -10.16 10.16
C ASN A 372 -7.64 -9.91 9.11
N PHE A 373 -7.50 -10.46 7.91
CA PHE A 373 -8.53 -10.43 6.86
C PHE A 373 -8.96 -9.02 6.42
N ILE A 374 -7.98 -8.15 6.18
CA ILE A 374 -8.21 -6.88 5.49
C ILE A 374 -7.75 -7.04 4.04
N TYR A 375 -6.46 -7.25 3.81
CA TYR A 375 -5.86 -7.52 2.50
C TYR A 375 -5.30 -8.93 2.40
N GLY A 376 -4.89 -9.51 3.52
CA GLY A 376 -4.42 -10.88 3.65
C GLY A 376 -5.53 -11.86 3.98
N PHE A 377 -5.17 -13.14 4.00
CA PHE A 377 -6.08 -14.26 4.22
C PHE A 377 -5.75 -14.98 5.53
N GLY A 378 -5.53 -14.22 6.60
CA GLY A 378 -5.29 -14.70 7.96
C GLY A 378 -3.89 -14.45 8.52
N ARG A 379 -3.00 -13.74 7.79
CA ARG A 379 -1.77 -13.18 8.36
C ARG A 379 -2.10 -12.01 9.28
N ASN A 380 -1.16 -11.65 10.14
CA ASN A 380 -1.24 -10.43 10.92
C ASN A 380 -1.11 -9.19 10.02
N GLU A 381 -1.98 -8.21 10.23
CA GLU A 381 -2.00 -6.93 9.54
C GLU A 381 -2.09 -5.82 10.57
N ASP A 382 -1.21 -4.82 10.46
CA ASP A 382 -1.13 -3.70 11.39
C ASP A 382 -1.88 -2.50 10.81
N VAL A 383 -3.01 -2.17 11.40
CA VAL A 383 -3.91 -1.10 10.97
C VAL A 383 -3.58 0.18 11.72
N PRO A 384 -3.31 1.29 11.04
CA PRO A 384 -3.00 2.57 11.68
C PRO A 384 -4.24 3.20 12.30
N GLU A 385 -4.07 3.75 13.50
CA GLU A 385 -5.00 4.63 14.19
C GLU A 385 -4.29 5.92 14.56
N GLY A 386 -4.86 7.07 14.24
CA GLY A 386 -4.25 8.33 14.65
C GLY A 386 -4.67 9.53 13.82
N LEU A 387 -3.83 10.54 13.87
CA LEU A 387 -3.99 11.83 13.18
C LEU A 387 -2.66 12.19 12.53
N ASN A 388 -2.73 12.66 11.30
CA ASN A 388 -1.64 13.33 10.61
C ASN A 388 -2.18 14.60 9.97
N ALA A 389 -1.67 15.77 10.37
CA ALA A 389 -2.03 17.06 9.81
C ALA A 389 -0.75 17.72 9.29
N THR A 390 -0.72 18.07 8.00
CA THR A 390 0.44 18.64 7.32
C THR A 390 0.07 19.92 6.62
N ILE A 391 0.84 20.97 6.85
CA ILE A 391 0.80 22.22 6.08
C ILE A 391 2.04 22.22 5.19
N THR A 392 1.83 22.46 3.89
CA THR A 392 2.88 22.55 2.89
C THR A 392 2.88 23.95 2.29
N SER A 393 4.04 24.56 2.16
CA SER A 393 4.27 25.81 1.47
C SER A 393 5.44 25.65 0.52
N GLY A 394 5.45 26.39 -0.59
CA GLY A 394 6.57 26.29 -1.51
C GLY A 394 6.50 27.28 -2.64
N TYR A 395 7.49 27.17 -3.50
CA TYR A 395 7.62 27.99 -4.70
C TYR A 395 7.95 27.12 -5.90
N THR A 396 7.19 27.29 -6.96
CA THR A 396 7.30 26.45 -8.16
C THR A 396 7.41 27.30 -9.41
N ASN A 397 8.12 26.79 -10.38
CA ASN A 397 8.13 27.29 -11.73
C ASN A 397 7.63 26.18 -12.65
N LYS A 398 6.45 26.37 -13.25
CA LYS A 398 5.88 25.45 -14.23
C LYS A 398 5.75 26.16 -15.56
N GLN A 399 6.47 25.67 -16.57
CA GLN A 399 6.53 26.24 -17.91
C GLN A 399 6.78 27.78 -17.91
N GLY A 400 7.76 28.24 -17.10
CA GLY A 400 8.09 29.66 -16.96
C GLY A 400 7.20 30.45 -16.00
N VAL A 401 6.04 29.92 -15.60
CA VAL A 401 5.13 30.58 -14.65
C VAL A 401 5.52 30.28 -13.22
N LYS A 402 6.03 31.29 -12.53
CA LYS A 402 6.48 31.21 -11.14
C LYS A 402 5.30 31.44 -10.19
N ARG A 403 5.06 30.49 -9.25
CA ARG A 403 3.90 30.54 -8.35
C ARG A 403 4.26 30.07 -6.94
N ALA A 404 3.72 30.75 -5.93
CA ALA A 404 3.72 30.23 -4.57
C ALA A 404 2.64 29.14 -4.43
N TYR A 405 2.97 28.04 -3.75
CA TYR A 405 2.04 26.96 -3.43
C TYR A 405 1.73 26.93 -1.94
N TYR A 406 0.48 26.64 -1.60
CA TYR A 406 0.02 26.38 -0.24
C TYR A 406 -0.88 25.15 -0.24
N GLY A 407 -0.66 24.26 0.71
CA GLY A 407 -1.43 23.03 0.88
C GLY A 407 -1.70 22.71 2.33
N LEU A 408 -2.85 22.09 2.59
CA LEU A 408 -3.26 21.53 3.87
C LEU A 408 -3.73 20.10 3.63
N GLU A 409 -3.17 19.15 4.36
CA GLU A 409 -3.63 17.76 4.37
C GLU A 409 -3.89 17.34 5.81
N MET A 410 -5.02 16.71 6.05
CA MET A 410 -5.39 16.14 7.34
C MET A 410 -5.99 14.75 7.12
N ASP A 411 -5.31 13.74 7.63
CA ASP A 411 -5.76 12.36 7.65
C ASP A 411 -5.97 11.92 9.10
N ALA A 412 -7.15 11.42 9.43
CA ALA A 412 -7.47 10.89 10.75
C ALA A 412 -8.07 9.50 10.63
N SER A 413 -7.65 8.58 11.47
CA SER A 413 -8.25 7.24 11.53
C SER A 413 -8.51 6.82 12.97
N LYS A 414 -9.65 6.16 13.18
CA LYS A 414 -10.07 5.65 14.48
C LYS A 414 -10.54 4.21 14.33
N PHE A 415 -9.92 3.32 15.11
CA PHE A 415 -10.28 1.93 15.14
C PHE A 415 -11.23 1.64 16.31
N ASN A 416 -12.40 1.07 16.00
CA ASN A 416 -13.36 0.60 17.00
C ASN A 416 -13.49 -0.92 16.87
N LYS A 417 -13.20 -1.66 17.94
CA LYS A 417 -13.30 -3.12 17.96
C LYS A 417 -14.67 -3.65 17.56
N LYS A 418 -15.75 -2.90 17.87
CA LYS A 418 -17.13 -3.30 17.58
C LYS A 418 -17.55 -3.00 16.14
N GLU A 419 -17.02 -1.94 15.54
CA GLU A 419 -17.48 -1.40 14.27
C GLU A 419 -16.46 -1.56 13.13
N GLY A 420 -15.17 -1.49 13.43
CA GLY A 420 -14.08 -1.51 12.44
C GLY A 420 -13.28 -0.22 12.41
N LEU A 421 -12.72 0.15 11.27
CA LEU A 421 -11.92 1.36 11.07
C LEU A 421 -12.74 2.43 10.33
N PHE A 422 -12.73 3.64 10.86
CA PHE A 422 -13.13 4.85 10.15
C PHE A 422 -11.90 5.68 9.82
N SER A 423 -11.80 6.16 8.59
CA SER A 423 -10.74 7.06 8.16
C SER A 423 -11.34 8.27 7.47
N TYR A 424 -10.82 9.43 7.80
CA TYR A 424 -11.24 10.73 7.27
C TYR A 424 -10.04 11.40 6.62
N SER A 425 -10.25 12.03 5.48
CA SER A 425 -9.23 12.78 4.76
C SER A 425 -9.79 14.12 4.31
N ILE A 426 -9.07 15.19 4.61
CA ILE A 426 -9.35 16.55 4.14
C ILE A 426 -8.07 17.06 3.52
N LYS A 427 -8.13 17.46 2.24
CA LYS A 427 -6.99 18.01 1.53
C LYS A 427 -7.43 19.23 0.76
N ALA A 428 -6.66 20.30 0.87
CA ALA A 428 -6.85 21.51 0.11
C ALA A 428 -5.48 22.03 -0.33
N GLY A 429 -5.35 22.46 -1.59
CA GLY A 429 -4.11 23.02 -2.09
C GLY A 429 -4.36 23.93 -3.26
N GLY A 430 -3.44 24.87 -3.50
CA GLY A 430 -3.57 25.77 -4.62
C GLY A 430 -2.36 26.69 -4.76
N TYR A 431 -2.35 27.43 -5.83
CA TYR A 431 -1.26 28.32 -6.19
C TYR A 431 -1.70 29.78 -6.12
N VAL A 432 -0.74 30.63 -5.83
CA VAL A 432 -0.90 32.09 -5.86
C VAL A 432 0.10 32.69 -6.83
N ASN A 433 -0.40 33.46 -7.78
CA ASN A 433 0.40 34.29 -8.68
C ASN A 433 -0.25 35.67 -8.80
N ASN A 434 0.54 36.75 -8.63
CA ASN A 434 0.06 38.12 -8.70
C ASN A 434 -1.23 38.37 -7.88
N ARG A 435 -1.27 37.86 -6.64
CA ARG A 435 -2.42 37.93 -5.72
C ARG A 435 -3.69 37.21 -6.21
N LYS A 436 -3.61 36.40 -7.27
CA LYS A 436 -4.73 35.60 -7.80
C LYS A 436 -4.54 34.13 -7.45
N LEU A 437 -5.59 33.47 -6.99
CA LEU A 437 -5.63 32.03 -6.78
C LEU A 437 -5.73 31.30 -8.13
N GLN A 438 -4.96 30.23 -8.30
CA GLN A 438 -4.93 29.38 -9.48
C GLN A 438 -4.84 27.91 -9.06
N ASP A 439 -5.43 27.01 -9.84
CA ASP A 439 -5.36 25.56 -9.65
C ASP A 439 -5.64 25.14 -8.19
N VAL A 440 -6.82 25.53 -7.69
CA VAL A 440 -7.22 25.20 -6.32
C VAL A 440 -7.95 23.87 -6.30
N ASP A 441 -7.40 22.93 -5.57
CA ASP A 441 -7.94 21.57 -5.40
C ASP A 441 -8.47 21.38 -3.97
N LEU A 442 -9.69 20.83 -3.84
CA LEU A 442 -10.28 20.41 -2.59
C LEU A 442 -10.65 18.93 -2.70
N LEU A 443 -10.23 18.12 -1.73
CA LEU A 443 -10.58 16.71 -1.63
C LEU A 443 -11.05 16.39 -0.22
N LEU A 444 -12.23 15.80 -0.11
CA LEU A 444 -12.80 15.28 1.12
C LEU A 444 -13.04 13.78 0.94
N GLY A 445 -12.67 12.98 1.92
CA GLY A 445 -12.82 11.54 1.86
C GLY A 445 -13.21 10.94 3.20
N VAL A 446 -14.08 9.95 3.18
CA VAL A 446 -14.40 9.09 4.31
C VAL A 446 -14.35 7.65 3.83
N THR A 447 -13.59 6.82 4.54
CA THR A 447 -13.57 5.39 4.28
C THR A 447 -13.85 4.62 5.57
N HIS A 448 -14.50 3.49 5.42
CA HIS A 448 -14.84 2.59 6.51
C HIS A 448 -14.66 1.14 6.08
N PHE A 449 -14.10 0.32 6.95
CA PHE A 449 -14.27 -1.12 6.85
C PHE A 449 -14.83 -1.69 8.16
N THR A 450 -15.73 -2.65 8.04
CA THR A 450 -16.43 -3.24 9.17
C THR A 450 -15.52 -4.15 10.01
N LYS A 451 -15.93 -4.48 11.23
CA LYS A 451 -15.34 -5.64 11.91
C LYS A 451 -15.50 -6.90 11.06
N LEU A 452 -14.73 -7.94 11.38
CA LEU A 452 -14.88 -9.24 10.75
C LEU A 452 -16.09 -9.96 11.34
N PHE A 453 -17.13 -10.17 10.53
CA PHE A 453 -18.33 -10.89 10.91
C PHE A 453 -18.16 -12.38 10.63
N LYS A 454 -18.43 -13.23 11.61
CA LYS A 454 -18.50 -14.67 11.43
C LYS A 454 -19.89 -15.05 10.94
N LEU A 455 -19.98 -15.58 9.72
CA LEU A 455 -21.25 -16.03 9.11
C LEU A 455 -21.51 -17.51 9.39
N SER A 456 -20.43 -18.31 9.41
CA SER A 456 -20.48 -19.75 9.72
C SER A 456 -19.12 -20.20 10.28
N PRO A 457 -18.94 -21.46 10.68
CA PRO A 457 -17.63 -21.96 11.14
C PRO A 457 -16.48 -21.75 10.14
N THR A 458 -16.79 -21.67 8.84
CA THR A 458 -15.78 -21.57 7.77
C THR A 458 -15.86 -20.30 6.96
N TRP A 459 -16.84 -19.43 7.18
CA TRP A 459 -17.03 -18.21 6.40
C TRP A 459 -17.06 -16.97 7.28
N TYR A 460 -16.32 -15.96 6.86
CA TYR A 460 -16.28 -14.63 7.47
C TYR A 460 -16.55 -13.57 6.41
N ASN A 461 -17.13 -12.46 6.83
CA ASN A 461 -17.42 -11.31 5.97
C ASN A 461 -16.77 -10.05 6.51
N ARG A 462 -16.28 -9.21 5.61
CA ARG A 462 -15.90 -7.83 5.86
C ARG A 462 -16.32 -6.95 4.69
N SER A 463 -16.94 -5.82 5.00
CA SER A 463 -17.35 -4.85 4.00
C SER A 463 -16.49 -3.59 4.08
N PHE A 464 -16.25 -2.99 2.92
CA PHE A 464 -15.48 -1.77 2.72
C PHE A 464 -16.36 -0.74 2.06
N MET A 465 -16.31 0.49 2.54
CA MET A 465 -17.13 1.59 2.05
C MET A 465 -16.26 2.83 1.91
N GLY A 466 -16.54 3.66 0.92
CA GLY A 466 -15.85 4.92 0.71
C GLY A 466 -16.75 5.93 0.04
N ILE A 467 -16.61 7.16 0.48
CA ILE A 467 -17.15 8.34 -0.19
C ILE A 467 -16.01 9.34 -0.37
N SER A 468 -15.89 9.91 -1.54
CA SER A 468 -14.96 11.00 -1.81
C SER A 468 -15.66 12.11 -2.60
N TYR A 469 -15.30 13.33 -2.26
CA TYR A 469 -15.70 14.54 -2.97
C TYR A 469 -14.45 15.27 -3.38
N THR A 470 -14.32 15.61 -4.66
CA THR A 470 -13.21 16.38 -5.21
C THR A 470 -13.75 17.55 -6.01
N GLN A 471 -13.21 18.73 -5.77
CA GLN A 471 -13.55 19.94 -6.52
C GLN A 471 -12.29 20.67 -6.93
N GLN A 472 -12.24 21.12 -8.16
CA GLN A 472 -11.18 21.94 -8.73
C GLN A 472 -11.74 23.31 -9.10
N LEU A 473 -11.03 24.36 -8.70
CA LEU A 473 -11.40 25.75 -8.92
C LEU A 473 -10.24 26.50 -9.58
N LYS A 474 -10.56 27.45 -10.44
CA LYS A 474 -9.55 28.33 -11.08
C LYS A 474 -8.46 27.52 -11.80
N THR A 475 -8.86 26.46 -12.50
CA THR A 475 -7.95 25.60 -13.30
C THR A 475 -7.17 26.41 -14.31
N PHE A 476 -5.85 26.26 -14.34
CA PHE A 476 -4.97 27.04 -15.21
C PHE A 476 -3.85 26.19 -15.84
N LEU A 477 -2.94 25.61 -15.03
CA LEU A 477 -1.80 24.83 -15.54
C LEU A 477 -1.85 23.35 -15.10
N ASN A 478 -2.71 22.98 -14.17
CA ASN A 478 -2.81 21.62 -13.71
C ASN A 478 -3.79 20.80 -14.54
N GLU A 479 -3.70 19.49 -14.42
CA GLU A 479 -4.61 18.56 -15.06
C GLU A 479 -6.04 18.71 -14.54
N PRO A 480 -7.06 18.48 -15.38
CA PRO A 480 -8.46 18.43 -14.95
C PRO A 480 -8.75 17.20 -14.09
N LEU A 481 -9.93 17.17 -13.45
CA LEU A 481 -10.42 15.97 -12.79
C LEU A 481 -10.83 14.94 -13.84
N PHE A 482 -10.33 13.70 -13.68
CA PHE A 482 -10.69 12.57 -14.53
C PHE A 482 -11.64 11.61 -13.83
N LEU A 483 -12.57 11.04 -14.59
CA LEU A 483 -13.35 9.87 -14.15
C LEU A 483 -12.43 8.68 -13.92
N GLN A 484 -11.46 8.47 -14.81
CA GLN A 484 -10.48 7.39 -14.82
C GLN A 484 -9.33 7.67 -13.83
N SER A 485 -9.66 7.81 -12.56
CA SER A 485 -8.69 8.11 -11.49
C SER A 485 -8.95 7.27 -10.24
N ASP A 486 -8.03 7.27 -9.30
CA ASP A 486 -8.15 6.52 -8.04
C ASP A 486 -9.37 6.95 -7.21
N PHE A 487 -9.72 8.24 -7.28
CA PHE A 487 -10.93 8.78 -6.64
C PHE A 487 -12.19 8.74 -7.52
N GLY A 488 -12.12 8.09 -8.69
CA GLY A 488 -13.20 7.87 -9.62
C GLY A 488 -13.37 6.38 -9.94
N LEU A 489 -13.45 6.06 -11.23
CA LEU A 489 -13.54 4.69 -11.76
C LEU A 489 -12.25 4.35 -12.54
N PRO A 490 -11.18 3.89 -11.89
CA PRO A 490 -9.86 3.71 -12.52
C PRO A 490 -9.87 2.68 -13.67
N PHE A 491 -10.86 1.80 -13.70
CA PHE A 491 -10.99 0.75 -14.71
C PHE A 491 -12.00 1.07 -15.83
N TYR A 492 -12.60 2.25 -15.81
CA TYR A 492 -13.45 2.72 -16.88
C TYR A 492 -12.61 2.99 -18.14
N ARG A 493 -12.96 2.36 -19.26
CA ARG A 493 -12.21 2.41 -20.52
C ARG A 493 -12.95 3.08 -21.68
N GLY A 494 -14.02 3.79 -21.41
CA GLY A 494 -14.65 4.67 -22.38
C GLY A 494 -13.79 5.89 -22.68
N ALA A 495 -14.33 6.82 -23.45
CA ALA A 495 -13.70 8.12 -23.70
C ALA A 495 -13.25 8.76 -22.38
N VAL A 496 -12.19 9.56 -22.44
CA VAL A 496 -11.70 10.31 -21.28
C VAL A 496 -12.79 11.29 -20.85
N VAL A 497 -13.23 11.16 -19.59
CA VAL A 497 -14.25 12.03 -19.00
C VAL A 497 -13.58 12.99 -18.05
N GLU A 498 -13.68 14.26 -18.36
CA GLU A 498 -13.10 15.37 -17.59
C GLU A 498 -14.20 16.21 -16.93
N GLY A 499 -13.86 16.85 -15.82
CA GLY A 499 -14.78 17.75 -15.12
C GLY A 499 -14.10 18.58 -14.04
N GLN A 500 -14.91 19.42 -13.40
CA GLN A 500 -14.45 20.31 -12.31
C GLN A 500 -14.87 19.84 -10.91
N ARG A 501 -15.84 18.90 -10.84
CA ARG A 501 -16.32 18.32 -9.58
C ARG A 501 -16.60 16.84 -9.76
N ARG A 502 -16.20 16.04 -8.78
CA ARG A 502 -16.40 14.59 -8.78
C ARG A 502 -16.81 14.13 -7.40
N THR A 503 -17.88 13.34 -7.32
CA THR A 503 -18.32 12.66 -6.11
C THR A 503 -18.36 11.17 -6.39
N THR A 504 -17.69 10.37 -5.58
CA THR A 504 -17.60 8.92 -5.78
C THR A 504 -18.02 8.17 -4.53
N PHE A 505 -18.88 7.17 -4.70
CA PHE A 505 -19.29 6.20 -3.69
C PHE A 505 -18.77 4.83 -4.09
N LYS A 506 -18.15 4.12 -3.16
CA LYS A 506 -17.64 2.75 -3.37
C LYS A 506 -18.08 1.87 -2.22
N VAL A 507 -18.62 0.69 -2.55
CA VAL A 507 -18.99 -0.33 -1.57
C VAL A 507 -18.51 -1.68 -2.08
N GLU A 508 -17.81 -2.43 -1.25
CA GLU A 508 -17.35 -3.78 -1.56
C GLU A 508 -17.56 -4.69 -0.36
N SER A 509 -18.09 -5.89 -0.57
CA SER A 509 -18.27 -6.91 0.46
C SER A 509 -17.50 -8.17 0.10
N VAL A 510 -16.60 -8.60 0.99
CA VAL A 510 -15.67 -9.73 0.79
C VAL A 510 -16.03 -10.87 1.75
N PHE A 511 -16.15 -12.08 1.22
CA PHE A 511 -16.48 -13.29 1.96
C PHE A 511 -15.27 -14.23 2.00
N PHE A 512 -14.61 -14.32 3.15
CA PHE A 512 -13.41 -15.13 3.33
C PHE A 512 -13.76 -16.57 3.71
N ASN A 513 -13.27 -17.52 2.92
CA ASN A 513 -13.36 -18.93 3.26
C ASN A 513 -12.10 -19.37 4.02
N MET A 514 -12.29 -20.00 5.19
CA MET A 514 -11.18 -20.48 6.03
C MET A 514 -10.54 -21.76 5.50
N LYS A 515 -11.25 -22.55 4.68
CA LYS A 515 -10.73 -23.77 4.08
C LYS A 515 -9.63 -23.43 3.06
N LYS A 516 -8.57 -24.21 3.08
CA LYS A 516 -7.46 -24.11 2.11
C LYS A 516 -7.62 -25.20 1.05
N ILE A 517 -7.52 -24.79 -0.22
CA ILE A 517 -7.49 -25.68 -1.40
C ILE A 517 -6.10 -25.55 -1.99
N ALA A 518 -5.29 -26.61 -1.97
CA ALA A 518 -3.89 -26.60 -2.42
C ALA A 518 -3.03 -25.47 -1.80
N GLY A 519 -3.33 -25.08 -0.54
CA GLY A 519 -2.64 -23.98 0.16
C GLY A 519 -3.22 -22.59 -0.08
N PHE A 520 -4.15 -22.44 -1.02
CA PHE A 520 -4.85 -21.18 -1.30
C PHE A 520 -6.14 -21.07 -0.51
N ARG A 521 -6.44 -19.86 -0.03
CA ARG A 521 -7.76 -19.48 0.46
C ARG A 521 -8.48 -18.68 -0.61
N LEU A 522 -9.80 -18.82 -0.66
CA LEU A 522 -10.67 -18.14 -1.61
C LEU A 522 -11.53 -17.12 -0.88
N ALA A 523 -11.75 -15.98 -1.53
CA ALA A 523 -12.65 -14.94 -1.05
C ALA A 523 -13.44 -14.35 -2.23
N PRO A 524 -14.66 -14.83 -2.50
CA PRO A 524 -15.58 -14.15 -3.41
C PRO A 524 -15.97 -12.80 -2.84
N PHE A 525 -16.23 -11.84 -3.74
CA PHE A 525 -16.67 -10.49 -3.37
C PHE A 525 -17.64 -9.93 -4.39
N ALA A 526 -18.42 -8.95 -3.94
CA ALA A 526 -19.29 -8.14 -4.79
C ALA A 526 -19.05 -6.66 -4.49
N PHE A 527 -19.23 -5.79 -5.48
CA PHE A 527 -19.03 -4.36 -5.32
C PHE A 527 -20.00 -3.53 -6.14
N THR A 528 -20.15 -2.28 -5.71
CA THR A 528 -20.90 -1.23 -6.42
C THR A 528 -20.13 0.07 -6.25
N ASP A 529 -19.80 0.71 -7.38
CA ASP A 529 -19.20 2.03 -7.43
C ASP A 529 -20.12 2.98 -8.21
N LEU A 530 -20.25 4.21 -7.75
CA LEU A 530 -20.98 5.27 -8.43
C LEU A 530 -20.14 6.55 -8.40
N THR A 531 -19.78 7.06 -9.57
CA THR A 531 -19.12 8.36 -9.70
C THR A 531 -20.02 9.35 -10.40
N ILE A 532 -20.20 10.51 -9.81
CA ILE A 532 -20.94 11.65 -10.37
C ILE A 532 -19.93 12.71 -10.78
N MET A 533 -19.89 13.07 -12.07
CA MET A 533 -19.01 14.08 -12.63
C MET A 533 -19.81 15.30 -13.08
N GLN A 534 -19.34 16.48 -12.70
CA GLN A 534 -19.82 17.76 -13.23
C GLN A 534 -18.84 18.28 -14.27
N PRO A 535 -19.26 18.45 -15.55
CA PRO A 535 -18.42 19.03 -16.59
C PRO A 535 -17.98 20.47 -16.27
N PHE A 536 -16.92 20.94 -16.94
CA PHE A 536 -16.46 22.31 -16.80
C PHE A 536 -17.52 23.32 -17.20
N ASN A 537 -17.58 24.43 -16.46
CA ASN A 537 -18.44 25.59 -16.74
C ASN A 537 -19.92 25.26 -16.94
N GLN A 538 -20.38 24.12 -16.41
CA GLN A 538 -21.78 23.74 -16.43
C GLN A 538 -22.40 23.72 -15.04
N PRO A 539 -23.70 24.01 -14.92
CA PRO A 539 -24.38 23.97 -13.64
C PRO A 539 -24.50 22.54 -13.10
N SER A 540 -24.67 22.38 -11.79
CA SER A 540 -24.68 21.07 -11.12
C SER A 540 -25.79 20.12 -11.62
N ASN A 541 -26.88 20.63 -12.18
CA ASN A 541 -27.95 19.81 -12.77
C ASN A 541 -27.54 19.10 -14.08
N LYS A 542 -26.42 19.50 -14.68
CA LYS A 542 -25.81 18.82 -15.84
C LYS A 542 -24.81 17.73 -15.46
N SER A 543 -24.66 17.43 -14.18
CA SER A 543 -23.81 16.34 -13.71
C SER A 543 -24.30 14.98 -14.24
N LYS A 544 -23.36 14.12 -14.64
CA LYS A 544 -23.62 12.75 -15.12
C LYS A 544 -23.16 11.73 -14.10
N GLY A 545 -23.96 10.68 -13.91
CA GLY A 545 -23.62 9.54 -13.06
C GLY A 545 -23.00 8.41 -13.87
N TYR A 546 -21.97 7.79 -13.35
CA TYR A 546 -21.26 6.65 -13.95
C TYR A 546 -21.27 5.50 -12.94
N PRO A 547 -22.27 4.60 -13.01
CA PRO A 547 -22.31 3.42 -12.16
C PRO A 547 -21.41 2.30 -12.71
N ALA A 548 -20.80 1.54 -11.79
CA ALA A 548 -20.12 0.29 -12.08
C ALA A 548 -20.54 -0.75 -11.04
N LEU A 549 -20.97 -1.90 -11.49
CA LEU A 549 -21.39 -3.02 -10.66
C LEU A 549 -20.50 -4.22 -10.96
N GLY A 550 -20.32 -5.10 -9.99
CA GLY A 550 -19.56 -6.29 -10.29
C GLY A 550 -19.26 -7.17 -9.10
N GLY A 551 -18.42 -8.14 -9.37
CA GLY A 551 -17.96 -9.09 -8.38
C GLY A 551 -16.76 -9.86 -8.89
N GLY A 552 -16.30 -10.78 -8.07
CA GLY A 552 -15.14 -11.56 -8.45
C GLY A 552 -14.67 -12.52 -7.37
N LEU A 553 -13.46 -12.99 -7.57
CA LEU A 553 -12.82 -13.94 -6.67
C LEU A 553 -11.41 -13.46 -6.35
N ARG A 554 -11.09 -13.36 -5.07
CA ARG A 554 -9.72 -13.21 -4.56
C ARG A 554 -9.18 -14.54 -4.11
N THR A 555 -7.91 -14.77 -4.39
CA THR A 555 -7.20 -15.93 -3.87
C THR A 555 -5.80 -15.54 -3.42
N ARG A 556 -5.32 -16.21 -2.38
CA ARG A 556 -3.97 -16.02 -1.85
C ARG A 556 -3.45 -17.26 -1.17
N ASN A 557 -2.18 -17.54 -1.41
CA ASN A 557 -1.39 -18.45 -0.59
C ASN A 557 -0.41 -17.61 0.24
N GLU A 558 -0.62 -17.57 1.57
CA GLU A 558 0.16 -16.73 2.48
C GLU A 558 1.63 -17.17 2.63
N ASN A 559 2.01 -18.33 2.11
CA ASN A 559 3.41 -18.79 2.12
C ASN A 559 4.21 -18.29 0.91
N LEU A 560 3.54 -17.75 -0.10
CA LEU A 560 4.16 -17.28 -1.33
C LEU A 560 4.28 -15.75 -1.32
N VAL A 561 5.34 -15.25 -1.95
CA VAL A 561 5.56 -13.80 -2.11
C VAL A 561 4.55 -13.16 -3.07
N PHE A 562 3.82 -13.98 -3.82
CA PHE A 562 2.73 -13.50 -4.64
C PHE A 562 1.68 -12.79 -3.79
N GLY A 563 1.28 -11.61 -4.23
CA GLY A 563 0.17 -10.88 -3.63
C GLY A 563 -1.16 -11.64 -3.73
N THR A 564 -2.21 -11.01 -3.27
CA THR A 564 -3.57 -11.48 -3.56
C THR A 564 -3.82 -11.40 -5.06
N VAL A 565 -4.22 -12.49 -5.66
CA VAL A 565 -4.68 -12.54 -7.06
C VAL A 565 -6.18 -12.30 -7.06
N GLU A 566 -6.63 -11.37 -7.87
CA GLU A 566 -8.03 -10.97 -7.98
C GLU A 566 -8.49 -11.11 -9.43
N LEU A 567 -9.53 -11.90 -9.64
CA LEU A 567 -10.32 -11.91 -10.87
C LEU A 567 -11.58 -11.08 -10.62
N ARG A 568 -11.74 -9.98 -11.34
CA ARG A 568 -12.81 -9.00 -11.15
C ARG A 568 -13.59 -8.80 -12.44
N GLY A 569 -14.91 -8.96 -12.38
CA GLY A 569 -15.84 -8.61 -13.45
C GLY A 569 -16.52 -7.28 -13.17
N TYR A 570 -16.62 -6.44 -14.20
CA TYR A 570 -17.30 -5.16 -14.17
C TYR A 570 -18.47 -5.17 -15.15
N PHE A 571 -19.56 -4.56 -14.76
CA PHE A 571 -20.67 -4.17 -15.61
C PHE A 571 -20.90 -2.66 -15.50
N PHE A 572 -20.89 -1.96 -16.62
CA PHE A 572 -21.09 -0.51 -16.74
C PHE A 572 -22.44 -0.25 -17.40
N PRO A 573 -23.51 0.03 -16.61
CA PRO A 573 -24.86 0.26 -17.18
C PRO A 573 -24.95 1.47 -18.12
N GLN A 574 -24.01 2.41 -18.01
CA GLN A 574 -23.94 3.63 -18.83
C GLN A 574 -22.59 3.69 -19.58
N ALA A 575 -22.24 2.61 -20.25
CA ALA A 575 -21.13 2.61 -21.20
C ALA A 575 -21.47 3.49 -22.41
N GLY A 576 -20.48 4.27 -22.90
CA GLY A 576 -20.62 5.01 -24.14
C GLY A 576 -20.67 4.07 -25.35
N PRO A 577 -21.03 4.57 -26.56
CA PRO A 577 -21.19 3.76 -27.77
C PRO A 577 -19.93 2.97 -28.16
N ASP A 578 -18.75 3.47 -27.78
CA ASP A 578 -17.45 2.86 -28.12
C ASP A 578 -16.89 1.98 -27.00
N MET A 579 -17.69 1.64 -25.99
CA MET A 579 -17.27 0.86 -24.83
C MET A 579 -18.15 -0.36 -24.62
N GLN A 580 -17.53 -1.52 -24.42
CA GLN A 580 -18.26 -2.70 -23.97
C GLN A 580 -18.80 -2.50 -22.54
N ASN A 581 -20.06 -2.88 -22.33
CA ASN A 581 -20.75 -2.75 -21.04
C ASN A 581 -20.16 -3.65 -19.95
N TRP A 582 -19.35 -4.63 -20.31
CA TRP A 582 -18.71 -5.53 -19.37
C TRP A 582 -17.21 -5.60 -19.59
N LYS A 583 -16.46 -5.91 -18.53
CA LYS A 583 -15.01 -6.08 -18.53
C LYS A 583 -14.63 -7.11 -17.49
N VAL A 584 -13.66 -7.96 -17.84
CA VAL A 584 -13.00 -8.86 -16.87
C VAL A 584 -11.55 -8.45 -16.73
N GLU A 585 -11.05 -8.42 -15.52
CA GLU A 585 -9.67 -8.06 -15.21
C GLU A 585 -9.06 -9.04 -14.21
N LEU A 586 -7.86 -9.51 -14.52
CA LEU A 586 -7.00 -10.24 -13.60
C LEU A 586 -5.94 -9.29 -13.03
N SER A 587 -5.92 -9.10 -11.75
CA SER A 587 -5.08 -8.10 -11.07
C SER A 587 -4.45 -8.67 -9.80
N THR A 588 -3.34 -8.09 -9.40
CA THR A 588 -2.74 -8.28 -8.07
C THR A 588 -2.81 -7.01 -7.21
N LYS A 589 -3.46 -5.96 -7.71
CA LYS A 589 -3.66 -4.70 -6.98
C LYS A 589 -5.01 -4.69 -6.28
N LEU A 590 -5.02 -4.38 -4.99
CA LEU A 590 -6.24 -4.16 -4.21
C LEU A 590 -6.59 -2.66 -4.24
N LEU A 591 -7.87 -2.35 -4.43
CA LEU A 591 -8.37 -0.97 -4.54
C LEU A 591 -8.40 -0.22 -3.22
N PHE A 592 -8.70 -0.91 -2.13
CA PHE A 592 -8.74 -0.31 -0.79
C PHE A 592 -7.42 -0.54 -0.09
N LYS A 593 -6.68 0.53 0.22
CA LYS A 593 -5.46 0.48 1.02
C LYS A 593 -5.46 1.58 2.07
N TYR A 594 -5.08 1.24 3.30
CA TYR A 594 -4.74 2.23 4.31
C TYR A 594 -3.26 2.59 4.21
N ASN A 595 -2.92 3.81 4.62
CA ASN A 595 -1.53 4.24 4.68
C ASN A 595 -0.93 3.90 6.05
N SER A 596 0.13 3.11 6.06
CA SER A 596 0.85 2.72 7.28
C SER A 596 2.08 3.60 7.57
N SER A 597 2.43 4.50 6.68
CA SER A 597 3.59 5.40 6.86
C SER A 597 3.35 6.43 7.93
N PHE A 598 4.33 6.67 8.80
CA PHE A 598 4.25 7.74 9.82
C PHE A 598 4.21 9.13 9.19
N ILE A 599 5.02 9.36 8.18
CA ILE A 599 5.19 10.65 7.50
C ILE A 599 5.32 10.41 6.00
N ARG A 600 4.90 11.41 5.22
CA ARG A 600 5.09 11.49 3.78
C ARG A 600 6.03 12.62 3.43
N LYS A 601 6.66 12.54 2.25
CA LYS A 601 7.42 13.66 1.70
C LYS A 601 6.52 14.89 1.50
N PRO A 602 7.06 16.12 1.51
CA PRO A 602 6.29 17.29 1.12
C PRO A 602 5.75 17.14 -0.29
N GLU A 603 4.42 17.23 -0.47
CA GLU A 603 3.75 16.98 -1.75
C GLU A 603 2.69 18.03 -2.05
N PHE A 604 2.33 18.12 -3.33
CA PHE A 604 1.13 18.81 -3.76
C PHE A 604 -0.11 17.99 -3.43
N VAL A 605 -1.21 18.63 -3.14
CA VAL A 605 -2.52 17.98 -3.12
C VAL A 605 -2.84 17.53 -4.55
N ARG A 606 -3.10 16.23 -4.73
CA ARG A 606 -3.43 15.64 -6.03
C ARG A 606 -4.88 15.21 -6.03
N PRO A 607 -5.69 15.77 -6.92
CA PRO A 607 -7.12 15.49 -6.97
C PRO A 607 -7.47 14.21 -7.75
N ASN A 608 -6.53 13.64 -8.56
CA ASN A 608 -6.72 12.43 -9.38
C ASN A 608 -6.04 11.19 -8.83
#